data_bfada8644aa7c47a1a4ddc6b0ad6c26b
#
_entry.id   bfada8644aa7c47a1a4ddc6b0ad6c26b
#
_cell.length_a   1.000
_cell.length_b   1.000
_cell.length_c   1.000
_cell.angle_alpha   90.00
_cell.angle_beta   90.00
_cell.angle_gamma   90.00
#
_symmetry.space_group_name_H-M   'P 1'
#
loop_
_entity.id
_entity.type
_entity.pdbx_description
1 polymer ?
#
loop_
_entity_poly.entity_id
_entity_poly.type
_entity_poly.pdbx_seq_one_letter_code
_entity_poly.pdbx_strand_id
1 'polypeptide(L)'
;MDLEGRYDIYDEPPGSLQLLPFYGFCAMDDPVWKNTVAMIRDKDYPLSFAGHPIAEIGCRHAPHPWVLSICNSLLSGNADSALTHLHRTRMDNGIACESVNEDTGVCETGEAFATCAGFLSYALYCACFSQGG
;
A
#
# COMPACT_ATOMS: atom_id res chain seq x y z
N MET A 1 15.59 9.37 9.11
CA MET A 1 17.00 9.80 8.98
C MET A 1 17.64 9.65 10.36
N ASP A 2 18.76 8.94 10.47
CA ASP A 2 19.52 8.87 11.71
C ASP A 2 20.33 10.18 11.92
N LEU A 3 21.04 10.27 13.07
CA LEU A 3 21.84 11.45 13.40
C LEU A 3 23.04 11.68 12.45
N GLU A 4 23.36 10.69 11.61
CA GLU A 4 24.44 10.76 10.61
C GLU A 4 23.91 11.05 9.19
N GLY A 5 22.62 11.34 9.05
CA GLY A 5 21.98 11.66 7.78
C GLY A 5 21.67 10.47 6.89
N ARG A 6 21.73 9.24 7.45
CA ARG A 6 21.40 8.01 6.69
C ARG A 6 19.91 7.73 6.78
N TYR A 7 19.37 7.18 5.70
CA TYR A 7 18.01 6.66 5.63
C TYR A 7 18.03 5.14 5.67
N ASP A 8 17.22 4.55 6.54
CA ASP A 8 16.82 3.17 6.36
C ASP A 8 15.66 3.09 5.36
N ILE A 9 15.67 2.05 4.54
CA ILE A 9 14.56 1.75 3.67
C ILE A 9 13.47 1.13 4.53
N TYR A 10 12.32 1.80 4.57
CA TYR A 10 11.12 1.26 5.16
C TYR A 10 10.62 0.07 4.33
N ASP A 11 10.51 -1.09 4.94
CA ASP A 11 9.99 -2.30 4.30
C ASP A 11 8.50 -2.40 4.59
N GLU A 12 7.68 -2.30 3.56
CA GLU A 12 6.21 -2.21 3.66
C GLU A 12 5.59 -3.60 3.88
N PRO A 13 5.38 -4.04 5.11
CA PRO A 13 4.50 -5.16 5.42
C PRO A 13 3.15 -4.69 5.94
N PRO A 14 2.22 -5.61 6.24
CA PRO A 14 1.02 -5.30 7.01
C PRO A 14 1.35 -4.56 8.31
N GLY A 15 0.58 -3.53 8.66
CA GLY A 15 0.85 -2.73 9.85
C GLY A 15 1.78 -1.55 9.59
N SER A 16 1.81 -1.08 8.39
CA SER A 16 2.63 0.01 7.92
C SER A 16 2.44 1.31 8.69
N LEU A 17 3.46 2.19 8.63
CA LEU A 17 3.39 3.55 9.18
C LEU A 17 2.21 4.35 8.56
N GLN A 18 1.80 4.00 7.35
CA GLN A 18 0.66 4.60 6.69
C GLN A 18 -0.66 4.33 7.43
N LEU A 19 -0.78 3.23 8.16
CA LEU A 19 -1.98 2.84 8.90
C LEU A 19 -2.05 3.38 10.33
N LEU A 20 -1.08 4.17 10.80
CA LEU A 20 -1.09 4.71 12.17
C LEU A 20 -2.39 5.46 12.52
N PRO A 21 -2.97 6.30 11.65
CA PRO A 21 -4.27 6.91 11.91
C PRO A 21 -5.41 5.90 11.97
N PHE A 22 -5.40 4.90 11.11
CA PHE A 22 -6.42 3.84 11.12
C PHE A 22 -6.44 3.08 12.44
N TYR A 23 -5.27 2.85 13.03
CA TYR A 23 -5.14 2.24 14.36
C TYR A 23 -5.36 3.22 15.53
N GLY A 24 -5.67 4.48 15.26
CA GLY A 24 -5.91 5.49 16.29
C GLY A 24 -4.65 5.99 16.99
N PHE A 25 -3.47 5.77 16.42
CA PHE A 25 -2.20 6.23 17.00
C PHE A 25 -1.99 7.74 16.83
N CYS A 26 -2.43 8.30 15.71
CA CYS A 26 -2.36 9.74 15.42
C CYS A 26 -3.57 10.15 14.57
N ALA A 27 -3.78 11.45 14.41
CA ALA A 27 -4.83 11.96 13.53
C ALA A 27 -4.42 11.91 12.06
N MET A 28 -5.40 11.86 11.14
CA MET A 28 -5.16 11.88 9.68
C MET A 28 -4.53 13.21 9.20
N ASP A 29 -4.62 14.26 9.97
CA ASP A 29 -4.03 15.56 9.69
C ASP A 29 -2.69 15.81 10.40
N ASP A 30 -2.19 14.83 11.16
CA ASP A 30 -0.89 14.92 11.84
C ASP A 30 0.23 15.21 10.82
N PRO A 31 1.00 16.32 11.01
CA PRO A 31 2.00 16.72 10.03
C PRO A 31 3.19 15.77 9.94
N VAL A 32 3.55 15.08 11.03
CA VAL A 32 4.65 14.11 11.03
C VAL A 32 4.23 12.90 10.21
N TRP A 33 3.02 12.40 10.43
CA TRP A 33 2.48 11.29 9.66
C TRP A 33 2.37 11.64 8.17
N LYS A 34 1.80 12.81 7.83
CA LYS A 34 1.70 13.26 6.42
C LYS A 34 3.05 13.34 5.73
N ASN A 35 4.05 13.90 6.39
CA ASN A 35 5.40 13.99 5.85
C ASN A 35 6.04 12.62 5.68
N THR A 36 5.81 11.69 6.62
CA THR A 36 6.29 10.31 6.53
C THR A 36 5.67 9.59 5.33
N VAL A 37 4.35 9.67 5.16
CA VAL A 37 3.65 9.07 4.01
C VAL A 37 4.11 9.70 2.69
N ALA A 38 4.25 11.02 2.64
CA ALA A 38 4.75 11.71 1.45
C ALA A 38 6.16 11.22 1.07
N MET A 39 7.04 11.01 2.06
CA MET A 39 8.41 10.55 1.83
C MET A 39 8.44 9.10 1.28
N ILE A 40 7.70 8.16 1.87
CA ILE A 40 7.72 6.77 1.42
C ILE A 40 7.00 6.54 0.09
N ARG A 41 6.16 7.49 -0.33
CA ARG A 41 5.45 7.47 -1.62
C ARG A 41 6.08 8.38 -2.67
N ASP A 42 7.18 9.03 -2.35
CA ASP A 42 7.91 9.86 -3.30
C ASP A 42 8.58 8.99 -4.37
N LYS A 43 8.65 9.51 -5.60
CA LYS A 43 9.30 8.81 -6.73
C LYS A 43 10.80 8.51 -6.50
N ASP A 44 11.43 9.25 -5.61
CA ASP A 44 12.84 9.06 -5.27
C ASP A 44 13.04 8.03 -4.14
N TYR A 45 11.94 7.52 -3.55
CA TYR A 45 12.02 6.43 -2.59
C TYR A 45 12.18 5.08 -3.31
N PRO A 46 13.18 4.26 -2.95
CA PRO A 46 13.60 3.09 -3.76
C PRO A 46 12.54 2.01 -3.98
N LEU A 47 11.54 1.93 -3.13
CA LEU A 47 10.45 0.95 -3.21
C LEU A 47 9.11 1.56 -3.60
N SER A 48 9.10 2.85 -3.96
CA SER A 48 7.91 3.52 -4.47
C SER A 48 7.81 3.38 -5.98
N PHE A 49 6.63 3.06 -6.46
CA PHE A 49 6.29 3.01 -7.88
C PHE A 49 5.49 4.24 -8.32
N ALA A 50 5.71 5.37 -7.66
CA ALA A 50 5.11 6.64 -8.04
C ALA A 50 5.40 6.99 -9.51
N GLY A 51 4.36 7.33 -10.26
CA GLY A 51 4.45 7.59 -11.70
C GLY A 51 4.09 6.40 -12.59
N HIS A 52 4.00 5.19 -12.04
CA HIS A 52 3.50 4.01 -12.76
C HIS A 52 1.97 3.90 -12.68
N PRO A 53 1.34 3.13 -13.59
CA PRO A 53 -0.10 2.86 -13.54
C PRO A 53 -0.62 2.27 -12.22
N ILE A 54 0.21 1.49 -11.51
CA ILE A 54 -0.07 0.99 -10.17
C ILE A 54 0.98 1.59 -9.24
N ALA A 55 0.72 2.84 -8.82
CA ALA A 55 1.64 3.66 -8.03
C ALA A 55 1.58 3.30 -6.53
N GLU A 56 1.89 2.06 -6.22
CA GLU A 56 1.92 1.53 -4.85
C GLU A 56 3.36 1.24 -4.39
N ILE A 57 3.53 0.74 -3.18
CA ILE A 57 4.83 0.50 -2.56
C ILE A 57 5.14 -0.99 -2.59
N GLY A 58 6.38 -1.31 -2.90
CA GLY A 58 6.93 -2.66 -2.81
C GLY A 58 7.73 -2.89 -1.53
N CYS A 59 8.40 -4.03 -1.46
CA CYS A 59 9.36 -4.33 -0.41
C CYS A 59 10.63 -4.97 -0.96
N ARG A 60 11.66 -5.12 -0.12
CA ARG A 60 12.97 -5.61 -0.57
C ARG A 60 12.95 -7.01 -1.16
N HIS A 61 12.13 -7.91 -0.63
CA HIS A 61 12.06 -9.30 -1.08
C HIS A 61 11.08 -9.50 -2.25
N ALA A 62 10.18 -8.55 -2.48
CA ALA A 62 9.26 -8.51 -3.60
C ALA A 62 9.20 -7.06 -4.11
N PRO A 63 10.17 -6.63 -4.95
CA PRO A 63 10.33 -5.23 -5.34
C PRO A 63 9.39 -4.84 -6.50
N HIS A 64 8.10 -5.02 -6.25
CA HIS A 64 6.95 -4.68 -7.10
C HIS A 64 5.82 -4.15 -6.21
N PRO A 65 4.84 -3.40 -6.74
CA PRO A 65 3.69 -2.95 -5.97
C PRO A 65 2.96 -4.10 -5.26
N TRP A 66 2.79 -3.96 -3.96
CA TRP A 66 2.10 -4.95 -3.15
C TRP A 66 0.59 -4.70 -3.10
N VAL A 67 -0.18 -5.78 -3.12
CA VAL A 67 -1.62 -5.71 -2.85
C VAL A 67 -1.91 -5.17 -1.45
N LEU A 68 -1.04 -5.47 -0.47
CA LEU A 68 -1.14 -4.87 0.88
C LEU A 68 -0.95 -3.36 0.88
N SER A 69 -0.14 -2.80 -0.02
CA SER A 69 -0.02 -1.34 -0.17
C SER A 69 -1.31 -0.71 -0.70
N ILE A 70 -2.01 -1.39 -1.61
CA ILE A 70 -3.37 -0.98 -2.03
C ILE A 70 -4.33 -0.97 -0.83
N CYS A 71 -4.28 -2.00 0.03
CA CYS A 71 -5.08 -2.05 1.26
C CYS A 71 -4.77 -0.88 2.20
N ASN A 72 -3.47 -0.58 2.38
CA ASN A 72 -3.04 0.55 3.20
C ASN A 72 -3.57 1.88 2.65
N SER A 73 -3.56 2.05 1.33
CA SER A 73 -4.13 3.23 0.65
C SER A 73 -5.64 3.34 0.84
N LEU A 74 -6.37 2.22 0.76
CA LEU A 74 -7.81 2.17 1.04
C LEU A 74 -8.15 2.66 2.45
N LEU A 75 -7.33 2.30 3.45
CA LEU A 75 -7.57 2.59 4.86
C LEU A 75 -6.99 3.92 5.36
N SER A 76 -6.20 4.61 4.53
CA SER A 76 -5.49 5.85 4.89
C SER A 76 -5.94 7.09 4.12
N GLY A 77 -7.18 7.11 3.61
CA GLY A 77 -7.76 8.28 2.96
C GLY A 77 -7.46 8.43 1.46
N ASN A 78 -6.85 7.41 0.82
CA ASN A 78 -6.55 7.40 -0.62
C ASN A 78 -7.41 6.38 -1.38
N ALA A 79 -8.66 6.20 -0.98
CA ALA A 79 -9.53 5.13 -1.47
C ALA A 79 -9.74 5.18 -3.01
N ASP A 80 -9.97 6.36 -3.59
CA ASP A 80 -10.20 6.49 -5.03
C ASP A 80 -8.98 6.06 -5.85
N SER A 81 -7.79 6.48 -5.44
CA SER A 81 -6.54 6.06 -6.06
C SER A 81 -6.32 4.55 -5.89
N ALA A 82 -6.52 4.04 -4.68
CA ALA A 82 -6.37 2.63 -4.37
C ALA A 82 -7.33 1.74 -5.20
N LEU A 83 -8.59 2.14 -5.34
CA LEU A 83 -9.56 1.43 -6.19
C LEU A 83 -9.14 1.46 -7.67
N THR A 84 -8.60 2.58 -8.14
CA THR A 84 -8.05 2.69 -9.50
C THR A 84 -6.90 1.71 -9.71
N HIS A 85 -5.98 1.62 -8.75
CA HIS A 85 -4.88 0.66 -8.79
C HIS A 85 -5.39 -0.78 -8.74
N LEU A 86 -6.33 -1.07 -7.84
CA LEU A 86 -6.94 -2.40 -7.72
C LEU A 86 -7.61 -2.87 -9.03
N HIS A 87 -8.31 -1.98 -9.72
CA HIS A 87 -8.91 -2.30 -11.02
C HIS A 87 -7.89 -2.67 -12.11
N ARG A 88 -6.65 -2.26 -11.94
CA ARG A 88 -5.55 -2.61 -12.87
C ARG A 88 -4.83 -3.90 -12.50
N THR A 89 -5.00 -4.38 -11.26
CA THR A 89 -4.39 -5.64 -10.85
C THR A 89 -5.10 -6.83 -11.47
N ARG A 90 -4.31 -7.81 -11.90
CA ARG A 90 -4.82 -9.11 -12.34
C ARG A 90 -4.69 -10.08 -11.18
N MET A 91 -5.82 -10.56 -10.71
CA MET A 91 -5.87 -11.54 -9.63
C MET A 91 -5.54 -12.94 -10.16
N ASP A 92 -4.85 -13.74 -9.34
CA ASP A 92 -4.65 -15.16 -9.65
C ASP A 92 -5.92 -15.96 -9.34
N ASN A 93 -6.61 -16.44 -10.37
CA ASN A 93 -7.90 -17.15 -10.24
C ASN A 93 -8.92 -16.46 -9.32
N GLY A 94 -8.92 -15.12 -9.28
CA GLY A 94 -9.79 -14.32 -8.42
C GLY A 94 -9.30 -14.15 -6.98
N ILE A 95 -8.11 -14.63 -6.65
CA ILE A 95 -7.47 -14.48 -5.35
C ILE A 95 -6.32 -13.49 -5.47
N ALA A 96 -6.19 -12.59 -4.50
CA ALA A 96 -5.11 -11.61 -4.50
C ALA A 96 -3.74 -12.29 -4.39
N CYS A 97 -2.81 -11.87 -5.23
CA CYS A 97 -1.40 -12.22 -5.12
C CYS A 97 -0.68 -11.29 -4.12
N GLU A 98 0.58 -11.56 -3.87
CA GLU A 98 1.42 -10.71 -2.99
C GLU A 98 1.77 -9.39 -3.67
N SER A 99 2.41 -9.46 -4.84
CA SER A 99 2.80 -8.28 -5.61
C SER A 99 2.43 -8.41 -7.09
N VAL A 100 2.33 -7.27 -7.75
CA VAL A 100 1.95 -7.17 -9.16
C VAL A 100 2.94 -6.28 -9.91
N ASN A 101 3.08 -6.53 -11.21
CA ASN A 101 3.83 -5.65 -12.08
C ASN A 101 3.18 -4.26 -12.13
N GLU A 102 3.96 -3.22 -11.95
CA GLU A 102 3.55 -1.82 -11.82
C GLU A 102 2.84 -1.26 -13.05
N ASP A 103 3.13 -1.81 -14.24
CA ASP A 103 2.59 -1.34 -15.51
C ASP A 103 1.45 -2.24 -16.01
N THR A 104 1.60 -3.56 -15.89
CA THR A 104 0.67 -4.54 -16.48
C THR A 104 -0.32 -5.11 -15.49
N GLY A 105 -0.05 -5.02 -14.19
CA GLY A 105 -0.86 -5.59 -13.12
C GLY A 105 -0.80 -7.12 -13.02
N VAL A 106 0.07 -7.78 -13.80
CA VAL A 106 0.25 -9.24 -13.74
C VAL A 106 0.91 -9.61 -12.40
N CYS A 107 0.52 -10.74 -11.82
CA CYS A 107 1.14 -11.27 -10.61
C CYS A 107 2.64 -11.49 -10.83
N GLU A 108 3.47 -10.94 -9.94
CA GLU A 108 4.93 -11.12 -9.95
C GLU A 108 5.38 -12.09 -8.85
N THR A 109 4.79 -11.99 -7.66
CA THR A 109 5.10 -12.88 -6.55
C THR A 109 3.84 -13.31 -5.80
N GLY A 110 3.92 -14.47 -5.15
CA GLY A 110 2.91 -14.96 -4.22
C GLY A 110 1.55 -15.16 -4.87
N GLU A 111 1.45 -16.05 -5.86
CA GLU A 111 0.17 -16.49 -6.42
C GLU A 111 -0.78 -16.96 -5.30
N ALA A 112 -2.07 -16.63 -5.40
CA ALA A 112 -3.10 -16.99 -4.41
C ALA A 112 -2.68 -16.73 -2.95
N PHE A 113 -2.22 -15.53 -2.64
CA PHE A 113 -1.64 -15.17 -1.34
C PHE A 113 -2.72 -14.83 -0.32
N ALA A 114 -3.01 -15.76 0.58
CA ALA A 114 -4.13 -15.69 1.52
C ALA A 114 -4.10 -14.44 2.43
N THR A 115 -2.91 -14.00 2.86
CA THR A 115 -2.76 -12.79 3.69
C THR A 115 -3.26 -11.54 2.95
N CYS A 116 -2.85 -11.38 1.68
CA CYS A 116 -3.33 -10.28 0.86
C CYS A 116 -4.83 -10.37 0.59
N ALA A 117 -5.35 -11.57 0.29
CA ALA A 117 -6.77 -11.76 0.03
C ALA A 117 -7.64 -11.42 1.24
N GLY A 118 -7.26 -11.87 2.43
CA GLY A 118 -7.96 -11.59 3.67
C GLY A 118 -7.94 -10.12 4.03
N PHE A 119 -6.76 -9.49 3.96
CA PHE A 119 -6.63 -8.07 4.29
C PHE A 119 -7.31 -7.17 3.24
N LEU A 120 -7.26 -7.52 1.96
CA LEU A 120 -7.98 -6.80 0.91
C LEU A 120 -9.49 -6.83 1.14
N SER A 121 -10.05 -8.00 1.47
CA SER A 121 -11.47 -8.13 1.78
C SER A 121 -11.88 -7.24 2.95
N TYR A 122 -11.07 -7.20 4.00
CA TYR A 122 -11.30 -6.34 5.15
C TYR A 122 -11.16 -4.85 4.80
N ALA A 123 -10.12 -4.46 4.06
CA ALA A 123 -9.91 -3.06 3.67
C ALA A 123 -11.03 -2.53 2.77
N LEU A 124 -11.51 -3.35 1.83
CA LEU A 124 -12.67 -3.02 0.99
C LEU A 124 -13.94 -2.87 1.82
N TYR A 125 -14.18 -3.77 2.76
CA TYR A 125 -15.33 -3.66 3.68
C TYR A 125 -15.28 -2.33 4.44
N CYS A 126 -14.14 -1.99 5.05
CA CYS A 126 -13.98 -0.73 5.77
C CYS A 126 -14.18 0.49 4.86
N ALA A 127 -13.56 0.50 3.68
CA ALA A 127 -13.67 1.62 2.75
C ALA A 127 -15.09 1.83 2.22
N CYS A 128 -15.84 0.74 1.98
CA CYS A 128 -17.19 0.82 1.40
C CYS A 128 -18.30 1.04 2.45
N PHE A 129 -18.14 0.55 3.67
CA PHE A 129 -19.22 0.50 4.66
C PHE A 129 -18.98 1.33 5.93
N SER A 130 -17.73 1.75 6.21
CA SER A 130 -17.42 2.55 7.39
C SER A 130 -17.64 4.06 7.20
N GLN A 131 -18.03 4.51 6.02
CA GLN A 131 -18.29 5.93 5.71
C GLN A 131 -19.76 6.36 6.00
N GLY A 132 -20.56 5.53 6.64
CA GLY A 132 -21.98 5.74 6.90
C GLY A 132 -22.34 5.93 8.37
N GLY A 133 -21.39 6.35 9.20
CA GLY A 133 -21.63 6.62 10.64
C GLY A 133 -21.36 8.08 11.00
#